data_3b359088d5f1069e6bc9140b4565b2b5
#
_entry.id   3b359088d5f1069e6bc9140b4565b2b5
#
_cell.length_a   1.000
_cell.length_b   1.000
_cell.length_c   1.000
_cell.angle_alpha   90.00
_cell.angle_beta   90.00
_cell.angle_gamma   90.00
#
_symmetry.space_group_name_H-M   'P 1'
#
loop_
_entity.id
_entity.type
_entity.pdbx_description
1 polymer ?
#
loop_
_entity_poly.entity_id
_entity_poly.type
_entity_poly.pdbx_seq_one_letter_code
_entity_poly.pdbx_strand_id
1 'polypeptide(L)'
;METFPLTLLAATLLCGLVAGFLFAFAVVVMPGLRRMSSAEYLRGFQAMDGVIQANSPPFVFVWAGSILVILVAAGFGFGRLEGLELGLLLGATVLYLFGVQLPTFAFNLPLNNELKSLVVSEMEPSAQDALRDAFESRWVVSNTARTLVSCVVVVLLLVVLQRT
;
A
#
# COMPACT_ATOMS: atom_id res chain seq x y z
N MET A 1 22.30 -18.61 -11.10
CA MET A 1 20.85 -18.29 -11.17
C MET A 1 20.66 -17.16 -12.16
N GLU A 2 19.70 -17.27 -13.04
CA GLU A 2 19.41 -16.21 -14.00
C GLU A 2 18.85 -14.98 -13.29
N THR A 3 19.21 -13.79 -13.75
CA THR A 3 18.84 -12.52 -13.09
C THR A 3 17.34 -12.27 -13.09
N PHE A 4 16.61 -12.70 -14.13
CA PHE A 4 15.19 -12.46 -14.25
C PHE A 4 14.33 -13.19 -13.20
N PRO A 5 14.47 -14.51 -12.96
CA PRO A 5 13.72 -15.20 -11.91
C PRO A 5 13.98 -14.62 -10.50
N LEU A 6 15.20 -14.19 -10.22
CA LEU A 6 15.53 -13.51 -8.96
C LEU A 6 14.83 -12.16 -8.82
N THR A 7 14.81 -11.38 -9.90
CA THR A 7 14.13 -10.08 -9.92
C THR A 7 12.62 -10.27 -9.74
N LEU A 8 12.04 -11.27 -10.41
CA LEU A 8 10.61 -11.58 -10.27
C LEU A 8 10.26 -12.07 -8.86
N LEU A 9 11.11 -12.90 -8.25
CA LEU A 9 10.97 -13.33 -6.86
C LEU A 9 11.03 -12.14 -5.91
N ALA A 10 11.99 -11.23 -6.09
CA ALA A 10 12.11 -10.02 -5.29
C ALA A 10 10.90 -9.09 -5.46
N ALA A 11 10.38 -8.92 -6.69
CA ALA A 11 9.16 -8.16 -6.95
C ALA A 11 7.96 -8.79 -6.23
N THR A 12 7.80 -10.10 -6.31
CA THR A 12 6.72 -10.84 -5.63
C THR A 12 6.80 -10.67 -4.12
N LEU A 13 7.99 -10.79 -3.53
CA LEU A 13 8.21 -10.63 -2.09
C LEU A 13 7.87 -9.19 -1.64
N LEU A 14 8.43 -8.18 -2.29
CA LEU A 14 8.23 -6.79 -1.87
C LEU A 14 6.80 -6.32 -2.10
N CYS A 15 6.16 -6.67 -3.22
CA CYS A 15 4.73 -6.41 -3.43
C CYS A 15 3.86 -7.18 -2.42
N GLY A 16 4.25 -8.39 -2.04
CA GLY A 16 3.59 -9.18 -1.00
C GLY A 16 3.66 -8.52 0.38
N LEU A 17 4.82 -7.94 0.75
CA LEU A 17 4.97 -7.18 1.99
C LEU A 17 4.10 -5.90 1.99
N VAL A 18 4.00 -5.19 0.88
CA VAL A 18 3.08 -4.05 0.73
C VAL A 18 1.63 -4.50 0.85
N ALA A 19 1.24 -5.59 0.18
CA ALA A 19 -0.11 -6.16 0.26
C ALA A 19 -0.46 -6.57 1.71
N GLY A 20 0.46 -7.23 2.41
CA GLY A 20 0.30 -7.61 3.81
C GLY A 20 0.15 -6.41 4.75
N PHE A 21 0.91 -5.34 4.51
CA PHE A 21 0.80 -4.09 5.26
C PHE A 21 -0.58 -3.44 5.06
N LEU A 22 -1.04 -3.28 3.82
CA LEU A 22 -2.37 -2.73 3.52
C LEU A 22 -3.49 -3.60 4.10
N PHE A 23 -3.35 -4.92 4.01
CA PHE A 23 -4.27 -5.89 4.60
C PHE A 23 -4.34 -5.77 6.12
N ALA A 24 -3.20 -5.67 6.80
CA ALA A 24 -3.16 -5.49 8.25
C ALA A 24 -3.91 -4.23 8.69
N PHE A 25 -3.75 -3.12 7.95
CA PHE A 25 -4.54 -1.91 8.20
C PHE A 25 -6.04 -2.14 8.00
N ALA A 26 -6.44 -2.84 6.92
CA ALA A 26 -7.85 -3.08 6.61
C ALA A 26 -8.55 -3.95 7.67
N VAL A 27 -7.90 -5.02 8.15
CA VAL A 27 -8.59 -6.05 8.97
C VAL A 27 -8.22 -6.01 10.46
N VAL A 28 -7.16 -5.32 10.85
CA VAL A 28 -6.70 -5.27 12.26
C VAL A 28 -6.66 -3.85 12.76
N VAL A 29 -5.86 -2.98 12.11
CA VAL A 29 -5.53 -1.65 12.65
C VAL A 29 -6.76 -0.75 12.68
N MET A 30 -7.42 -0.54 11.54
CA MET A 30 -8.58 0.33 11.47
C MET A 30 -9.78 -0.19 12.27
N PRO A 31 -10.13 -1.50 12.25
CA PRO A 31 -11.12 -2.05 13.15
C PRO A 31 -10.76 -1.92 14.63
N GLY A 32 -9.48 -1.99 14.98
CA GLY A 32 -9.01 -1.78 16.36
C GLY A 32 -9.19 -0.33 16.80
N LEU A 33 -8.76 0.64 15.98
CA LEU A 33 -8.92 2.07 16.23
C LEU A 33 -10.40 2.49 16.34
N ARG A 34 -11.29 1.85 15.58
CA ARG A 34 -12.75 2.13 15.66
C ARG A 34 -13.35 1.95 17.04
N ARG A 35 -12.75 1.13 17.91
CA ARG A 35 -13.21 0.87 19.27
C ARG A 35 -12.82 1.95 20.26
N MET A 36 -12.01 2.91 19.85
CA MET A 36 -11.51 4.01 20.66
C MET A 36 -12.39 5.26 20.51
N SER A 37 -12.26 6.22 21.43
CA SER A 37 -12.84 7.55 21.26
C SER A 37 -12.25 8.24 20.03
N SER A 38 -12.92 9.27 19.51
CA SER A 38 -12.45 9.98 18.31
C SER A 38 -11.08 10.60 18.51
N ALA A 39 -10.81 11.18 19.67
CA ALA A 39 -9.48 11.71 20.00
C ALA A 39 -8.39 10.64 20.03
N GLU A 40 -8.66 9.48 20.60
CA GLU A 40 -7.72 8.36 20.65
C GLU A 40 -7.50 7.75 19.26
N TYR A 41 -8.57 7.59 18.47
CA TYR A 41 -8.51 7.13 17.08
C TYR A 41 -7.55 8.01 16.25
N LEU A 42 -7.80 9.32 16.25
CA LEU A 42 -7.04 10.28 15.46
C LEU A 42 -5.57 10.32 15.89
N ARG A 43 -5.31 10.39 17.22
CA ARG A 43 -3.94 10.37 17.76
C ARG A 43 -3.24 9.03 17.54
N GLY A 44 -3.94 7.91 17.66
CA GLY A 44 -3.41 6.59 17.38
C GLY A 44 -2.99 6.45 15.90
N PHE A 45 -3.83 6.94 14.98
CA PHE A 45 -3.48 6.98 13.58
C PHE A 45 -2.27 7.89 13.31
N GLN A 46 -2.26 9.11 13.86
CA GLN A 46 -1.12 10.04 13.74
C GLN A 46 0.20 9.41 14.23
N ALA A 47 0.16 8.67 15.34
CA ALA A 47 1.35 8.01 15.89
C ALA A 47 1.92 6.95 14.95
N MET A 48 1.06 6.11 14.35
CA MET A 48 1.48 5.09 13.39
C MET A 48 1.96 5.68 12.07
N ASP A 49 1.22 6.65 11.52
CA ASP A 49 1.59 7.35 10.29
C ASP A 49 2.89 8.15 10.47
N GLY A 50 3.11 8.69 11.67
CA GLY A 50 4.35 9.38 12.03
C GLY A 50 5.61 8.53 11.87
N VAL A 51 5.54 7.23 12.19
CA VAL A 51 6.64 6.27 11.95
C VAL A 51 6.92 6.10 10.46
N ILE A 52 5.87 6.04 9.65
CA ILE A 52 5.97 5.91 8.18
C ILE A 52 6.58 7.16 7.59
N GLN A 53 6.06 8.33 7.96
CA GLN A 53 6.50 9.64 7.44
C GLN A 53 7.86 10.10 8.00
N ALA A 54 8.37 9.49 9.08
CA ALA A 54 9.74 9.68 9.54
C ALA A 54 10.79 8.99 8.66
N ASN A 55 10.38 8.46 7.49
CA ASN A 55 11.24 7.73 6.56
C ASN A 55 11.93 6.52 7.22
N SER A 56 11.18 5.73 7.98
CA SER A 56 11.68 4.47 8.54
C SER A 56 12.39 3.65 7.43
N PRO A 57 13.70 3.36 7.56
CA PRO A 57 14.46 2.74 6.47
C PRO A 57 13.88 1.40 5.99
N PRO A 58 13.40 0.49 6.87
CA PRO A 58 12.76 -0.75 6.42
C PRO A 58 11.49 -0.49 5.61
N PHE A 59 10.68 0.50 6.01
CA PHE A 59 9.46 0.86 5.28
C PHE A 59 9.78 1.42 3.90
N VAL A 60 10.71 2.40 3.83
CA VAL A 60 11.13 3.01 2.55
C VAL A 60 11.72 1.96 1.62
N PHE A 61 12.57 1.04 2.15
CA PHE A 61 13.15 -0.04 1.37
C PHE A 61 12.07 -0.94 0.75
N VAL A 62 11.06 -1.35 1.52
CA VAL A 62 9.97 -2.20 1.02
C VAL A 62 9.10 -1.42 0.02
N TRP A 63 8.70 -0.20 0.36
CA TRP A 63 7.75 0.57 -0.45
C TRP A 63 8.37 1.04 -1.78
N ALA A 64 9.49 1.75 -1.74
CA ALA A 64 10.18 2.23 -2.94
C ALA A 64 10.83 1.07 -3.72
N GLY A 65 11.38 0.10 -3.00
CA GLY A 65 11.96 -1.11 -3.59
C GLY A 65 10.95 -1.91 -4.38
N SER A 66 9.71 -2.05 -3.90
CA SER A 66 8.65 -2.77 -4.62
C SER A 66 8.32 -2.12 -5.98
N ILE A 67 8.27 -0.78 -6.03
CA ILE A 67 8.05 -0.04 -7.29
C ILE A 67 9.21 -0.27 -8.25
N LEU A 68 10.44 -0.10 -7.76
CA LEU A 68 11.63 -0.25 -8.58
C LEU A 68 11.74 -1.67 -9.15
N VAL A 69 11.60 -2.68 -8.30
CA VAL A 69 11.85 -4.08 -8.70
C VAL A 69 10.75 -4.61 -9.63
N ILE A 70 9.47 -4.22 -9.46
CA ILE A 70 8.42 -4.62 -10.41
C ILE A 70 8.63 -3.99 -11.79
N LEU A 71 9.11 -2.74 -11.87
CA LEU A 71 9.48 -2.09 -13.13
C LEU A 71 10.67 -2.76 -13.80
N VAL A 72 11.70 -3.13 -13.04
CA VAL A 72 12.87 -3.87 -13.55
C VAL A 72 12.45 -5.26 -14.02
N ALA A 73 11.56 -5.96 -13.29
CA ALA A 73 11.02 -7.25 -13.71
C ALA A 73 10.22 -7.14 -15.01
N ALA A 74 9.39 -6.10 -15.16
CA ALA A 74 8.66 -5.83 -16.41
C ALA A 74 9.62 -5.56 -17.57
N GLY A 75 10.66 -4.75 -17.36
CA GLY A 75 11.70 -4.49 -18.38
C GLY A 75 12.41 -5.74 -18.82
N PHE A 76 12.85 -6.61 -17.90
CA PHE A 76 13.45 -7.90 -18.25
C PHE A 76 12.48 -8.87 -18.92
N GLY A 77 11.18 -8.79 -18.55
CA GLY A 77 10.13 -9.61 -19.12
C GLY A 77 9.97 -9.43 -20.63
N PHE A 78 10.11 -8.21 -21.15
CA PHE A 78 10.01 -7.94 -22.59
C PHE A 78 10.99 -8.75 -23.46
N GLY A 79 12.15 -9.12 -22.92
CA GLY A 79 13.16 -9.89 -23.66
C GLY A 79 13.13 -11.40 -23.36
N ARG A 80 12.22 -11.88 -22.50
CA ARG A 80 12.25 -13.26 -21.98
C ARG A 80 10.91 -13.96 -21.95
N LEU A 81 9.82 -13.21 -21.89
CA LEU A 81 8.46 -13.73 -21.82
C LEU A 81 7.70 -13.38 -23.08
N GLU A 82 6.76 -14.23 -23.44
CA GLU A 82 5.88 -14.02 -24.58
C GLU A 82 4.41 -14.35 -24.18
N GLY A 83 3.48 -13.92 -25.03
CA GLY A 83 2.08 -14.30 -24.89
C GLY A 83 1.47 -13.98 -23.53
N LEU A 84 0.93 -15.01 -22.86
CA LEU A 84 0.20 -14.87 -21.62
C LEU A 84 1.08 -14.42 -20.45
N GLU A 85 2.29 -14.96 -20.32
CA GLU A 85 3.20 -14.65 -19.20
C GLU A 85 3.62 -13.19 -19.21
N LEU A 86 3.97 -12.66 -20.38
CA LEU A 86 4.26 -11.23 -20.53
C LEU A 86 3.03 -10.39 -20.23
N GLY A 87 1.84 -10.78 -20.73
CA GLY A 87 0.59 -10.09 -20.44
C GLY A 87 0.27 -10.03 -18.96
N LEU A 88 0.47 -11.13 -18.22
CA LEU A 88 0.25 -11.19 -16.76
C LEU A 88 1.23 -10.29 -16.00
N LEU A 89 2.52 -10.29 -16.37
CA LEU A 89 3.53 -9.44 -15.72
C LEU A 89 3.24 -7.95 -15.95
N LEU A 90 2.93 -7.57 -17.19
CA LEU A 90 2.59 -6.17 -17.51
C LEU A 90 1.27 -5.75 -16.85
N GLY A 91 0.26 -6.63 -16.85
CA GLY A 91 -0.99 -6.39 -16.14
C GLY A 91 -0.78 -6.20 -14.64
N ALA A 92 0.02 -7.05 -13.99
CA ALA A 92 0.40 -6.90 -12.58
C ALA A 92 1.11 -5.56 -12.34
N THR A 93 2.04 -5.17 -13.21
CA THR A 93 2.78 -3.90 -13.09
C THR A 93 1.83 -2.70 -13.21
N VAL A 94 0.94 -2.69 -14.21
CA VAL A 94 -0.05 -1.62 -14.39
C VAL A 94 -1.01 -1.54 -13.20
N LEU A 95 -1.55 -2.67 -12.73
CA LEU A 95 -2.42 -2.72 -11.56
C LEU A 95 -1.69 -2.21 -10.31
N TYR A 96 -0.41 -2.57 -10.11
CA TYR A 96 0.36 -2.10 -8.98
C TYR A 96 0.57 -0.59 -9.01
N LEU A 97 0.99 -0.03 -10.14
CA LEU A 97 1.27 1.40 -10.27
C LEU A 97 -0.01 2.25 -10.18
N PHE A 98 -1.06 1.86 -10.89
CA PHE A 98 -2.28 2.68 -10.99
C PHE A 98 -3.35 2.29 -9.97
N GLY A 99 -3.39 1.05 -9.51
CA GLY A 99 -4.38 0.58 -8.54
C GLY A 99 -3.90 0.60 -7.09
N VAL A 100 -2.58 0.64 -6.85
CA VAL A 100 -2.02 0.71 -5.48
C VAL A 100 -1.26 2.00 -5.26
N GLN A 101 -0.26 2.33 -6.08
CA GLN A 101 0.63 3.45 -5.84
C GLN A 101 -0.05 4.80 -6.13
N LEU A 102 -0.70 4.93 -7.27
CA LEU A 102 -1.40 6.17 -7.62
C LEU A 102 -2.46 6.57 -6.57
N PRO A 103 -3.37 5.68 -6.11
CA PRO A 103 -4.29 6.01 -5.02
C PRO A 103 -3.59 6.34 -3.70
N THR A 104 -2.42 5.73 -3.41
CA THR A 104 -1.63 6.09 -2.24
C THR A 104 -1.23 7.55 -2.26
N PHE A 105 -0.67 8.03 -3.37
CA PHE A 105 -0.22 9.40 -3.52
C PHE A 105 -1.35 10.40 -3.72
N ALA A 106 -2.43 10.00 -4.42
CA ALA A 106 -3.54 10.89 -4.76
C ALA A 106 -4.57 11.06 -3.63
N PHE A 107 -4.75 10.06 -2.78
CA PHE A 107 -5.81 10.05 -1.77
C PHE A 107 -5.29 9.83 -0.35
N ASN A 108 -4.55 8.73 -0.09
CA ASN A 108 -4.21 8.40 1.29
C ASN A 108 -3.13 9.33 1.87
N LEU A 109 -2.09 9.64 1.12
CA LEU A 109 -1.03 10.53 1.59
C LEU A 109 -1.53 11.97 1.86
N PRO A 110 -2.35 12.60 1.00
CA PRO A 110 -2.98 13.87 1.32
C PRO A 110 -3.84 13.85 2.58
N LEU A 111 -4.68 12.80 2.77
CA LEU A 111 -5.47 12.64 3.98
C LEU A 111 -4.60 12.49 5.23
N ASN A 112 -3.52 11.72 5.15
CA ASN A 112 -2.56 11.56 6.24
C ASN A 112 -1.90 12.89 6.59
N ASN A 113 -1.47 13.67 5.59
CA ASN A 113 -0.84 14.97 5.77
C ASN A 113 -1.80 15.99 6.39
N GLU A 114 -3.07 16.00 5.97
CA GLU A 114 -4.11 16.82 6.56
C GLU A 114 -4.25 16.50 8.06
N LEU A 115 -4.45 15.22 8.40
CA LEU A 115 -4.58 14.81 9.79
C LEU A 115 -3.32 15.11 10.61
N LYS A 116 -2.13 14.89 10.05
CA LYS A 116 -0.85 15.15 10.72
C LYS A 116 -0.66 16.63 11.13
N SER A 117 -1.23 17.56 10.35
CA SER A 117 -1.11 18.99 10.60
C SER A 117 -1.94 19.50 11.78
N LEU A 118 -2.85 18.67 12.33
CA LEU A 118 -3.82 19.07 13.34
C LEU A 118 -3.35 18.69 14.76
N VAL A 119 -3.62 19.56 15.73
CA VAL A 119 -3.40 19.30 17.15
C VAL A 119 -4.70 18.79 17.76
N VAL A 120 -4.94 17.48 17.68
CA VAL A 120 -6.20 16.84 18.08
C VAL A 120 -6.59 17.15 19.54
N SER A 121 -5.60 17.32 20.43
CA SER A 121 -5.83 17.64 21.86
C SER A 121 -6.44 19.04 22.10
N GLU A 122 -6.32 19.95 21.16
CA GLU A 122 -6.86 21.32 21.25
C GLU A 122 -8.24 21.46 20.58
N MET A 123 -8.75 20.38 19.97
CA MET A 123 -10.03 20.38 19.29
C MET A 123 -11.18 20.07 20.25
N GLU A 124 -12.33 20.73 20.05
CA GLU A 124 -13.57 20.37 20.73
C GLU A 124 -14.03 18.94 20.35
N PRO A 125 -14.66 18.19 21.28
CA PRO A 125 -15.09 16.81 21.02
C PRO A 125 -15.93 16.65 19.76
N SER A 126 -16.86 17.56 19.49
CA SER A 126 -17.70 17.53 18.29
C SER A 126 -16.88 17.70 16.99
N ALA A 127 -15.82 18.49 17.01
CA ALA A 127 -14.90 18.66 15.89
C ALA A 127 -14.03 17.41 15.67
N GLN A 128 -13.63 16.73 16.75
CA GLN A 128 -12.92 15.45 16.67
C GLN A 128 -13.80 14.37 16.04
N ASP A 129 -15.07 14.29 16.40
CA ASP A 129 -16.02 13.34 15.84
C ASP A 129 -16.22 13.59 14.34
N ALA A 130 -16.49 14.84 13.95
CA ALA A 130 -16.67 15.22 12.55
C ALA A 130 -15.40 14.95 11.70
N LEU A 131 -14.22 15.24 12.24
CA LEU A 131 -12.93 14.96 11.57
C LEU A 131 -12.71 13.46 11.39
N ARG A 132 -12.98 12.66 12.43
CA ARG A 132 -12.88 11.21 12.35
C ARG A 132 -13.78 10.64 11.26
N ASP A 133 -15.05 11.01 11.24
CA ASP A 133 -16.01 10.50 10.26
C ASP A 133 -15.59 10.84 8.83
N ALA A 134 -15.14 12.07 8.59
CA ALA A 134 -14.66 12.52 7.30
C ALA A 134 -13.37 11.80 6.87
N PHE A 135 -12.44 11.61 7.78
CA PHE A 135 -11.16 10.92 7.52
C PHE A 135 -11.36 9.43 7.31
N GLU A 136 -12.01 8.75 8.27
CA GLU A 136 -12.13 7.30 8.31
C GLU A 136 -12.82 6.75 7.08
N SER A 137 -13.98 7.33 6.69
CA SER A 137 -14.78 6.86 5.56
C SER A 137 -13.96 6.87 4.26
N ARG A 138 -13.27 7.96 3.97
CA ARG A 138 -12.46 8.14 2.75
C ARG A 138 -11.22 7.26 2.76
N TRP A 139 -10.50 7.23 3.88
CA TRP A 139 -9.26 6.49 4.04
C TRP A 139 -9.48 4.98 3.92
N VAL A 140 -10.50 4.45 4.62
CA VAL A 140 -10.80 3.00 4.63
C VAL A 140 -11.23 2.51 3.26
N VAL A 141 -12.08 3.24 2.53
CA VAL A 141 -12.49 2.86 1.17
C VAL A 141 -11.28 2.76 0.25
N SER A 142 -10.42 3.78 0.26
CA SER A 142 -9.21 3.77 -0.55
C SER A 142 -8.26 2.65 -0.14
N ASN A 143 -8.04 2.43 1.16
CA ASN A 143 -7.15 1.36 1.64
C ASN A 143 -7.68 -0.03 1.27
N THR A 144 -8.99 -0.27 1.39
CA THR A 144 -9.60 -1.56 1.02
C THR A 144 -9.45 -1.84 -0.47
N ALA A 145 -9.71 -0.85 -1.32
CA ALA A 145 -9.51 -0.99 -2.76
C ALA A 145 -8.05 -1.34 -3.10
N ARG A 146 -7.08 -0.61 -2.53
CA ARG A 146 -5.64 -0.90 -2.72
C ARG A 146 -5.26 -2.29 -2.20
N THR A 147 -5.83 -2.72 -1.08
CA THR A 147 -5.60 -4.07 -0.51
C THR A 147 -6.03 -5.14 -1.50
N LEU A 148 -7.25 -5.05 -2.03
CA LEU A 148 -7.76 -6.03 -3.00
C LEU A 148 -6.90 -6.08 -4.26
N VAL A 149 -6.58 -4.91 -4.82
CA VAL A 149 -5.73 -4.82 -6.02
C VAL A 149 -4.34 -5.39 -5.75
N SER A 150 -3.72 -5.06 -4.61
CA SER A 150 -2.38 -5.58 -4.28
C SER A 150 -2.36 -7.10 -4.10
N CYS A 151 -3.42 -7.69 -3.54
CA CYS A 151 -3.55 -9.15 -3.47
C CYS A 151 -3.62 -9.77 -4.89
N VAL A 152 -4.40 -9.18 -5.79
CA VAL A 152 -4.45 -9.63 -7.20
C VAL A 152 -3.07 -9.53 -7.84
N VAL A 153 -2.34 -8.43 -7.65
CA VAL A 153 -0.97 -8.26 -8.16
C VAL A 153 -0.06 -9.39 -7.70
N VAL A 154 -0.08 -9.72 -6.40
CA VAL A 154 0.75 -10.81 -5.86
C VAL A 154 0.39 -12.16 -6.49
N VAL A 155 -0.91 -12.45 -6.67
CA VAL A 155 -1.36 -13.69 -7.35
C VAL A 155 -0.84 -13.74 -8.79
N LEU A 156 -0.94 -12.64 -9.54
CA LEU A 156 -0.44 -12.58 -10.92
C LEU A 156 1.08 -12.81 -10.98
N LEU A 157 1.85 -12.18 -10.10
CA LEU A 157 3.30 -12.37 -10.02
C LEU A 157 3.68 -13.82 -9.66
N LEU A 158 2.93 -14.45 -8.73
CA LEU A 158 3.13 -15.86 -8.38
C LEU A 158 2.85 -16.79 -9.58
N VAL A 159 1.80 -16.52 -10.36
CA VAL A 159 1.48 -17.29 -11.56
C VAL A 159 2.60 -17.16 -12.59
N VAL A 160 3.13 -15.95 -12.82
CA VAL A 160 4.28 -15.75 -13.72
C VAL A 160 5.50 -16.51 -13.21
N LEU A 161 5.80 -16.40 -11.90
CA LEU A 161 6.96 -17.05 -11.28
C LEU A 161 6.91 -18.59 -11.37
N GLN A 162 5.72 -19.18 -11.32
CA GLN A 162 5.55 -20.65 -11.49
C GLN A 162 5.75 -21.13 -12.92
N ARG A 163 5.69 -20.23 -13.91
CA ARG A 163 5.77 -20.55 -15.34
C ARG A 163 7.14 -20.21 -15.94
N THR A 164 8.02 -19.58 -15.17
CA THR A 164 9.40 -19.24 -15.53
C THR A 164 10.40 -20.17 -14.85
#